data_75bf392485bfb669455bcc1752206b19
#
_entry.id   75bf392485bfb669455bcc1752206b19
#
_cell.length_a   1.000
_cell.length_b   1.000
_cell.length_c   1.000
_cell.angle_alpha   90.00
_cell.angle_beta   90.00
_cell.angle_gamma   90.00
#
_symmetry.space_group_name_H-M   'P 1'
#
loop_
_entity.id
_entity.type
_entity.pdbx_description
1 polymer ?
#
loop_
_entity_poly.entity_id
_entity_poly.type
_entity_poly.pdbx_seq_one_letter_code
_entity_poly.pdbx_strand_id
1 'polypeptide(L)' 'MPIETFFHKIVMVRNRLRTLEQQVNASELPDTVKVKLQSYVSGCYGSLTSFNVLFAEEDDQFKGSSD' A
#
# COMPACT_ATOMS: atom_id res chain seq x y z
N MET A 1 20.99 2.21 -9.43
CA MET A 1 19.64 2.76 -9.67
C MET A 1 19.61 4.22 -9.23
N PRO A 2 19.22 5.14 -10.09
CA PRO A 2 19.04 6.54 -9.66
C PRO A 2 18.00 6.67 -8.56
N ILE A 3 18.20 7.62 -7.66
CA ILE A 3 17.30 7.81 -6.52
C ILE A 3 15.87 8.18 -6.97
N GLU A 4 15.75 8.93 -8.05
CA GLU A 4 14.44 9.30 -8.59
C GLU A 4 13.68 8.07 -9.07
N THR A 5 14.37 7.12 -9.69
CA THR A 5 13.77 5.86 -10.12
C THR A 5 13.35 5.04 -8.90
N PHE A 6 14.16 5.03 -7.85
CA PHE A 6 13.85 4.34 -6.59
C PHE A 6 12.56 4.89 -5.98
N PHE A 7 12.43 6.20 -5.84
CA PHE A 7 11.21 6.83 -5.33
C PHE A 7 10.00 6.50 -6.19
N HIS A 8 10.17 6.57 -7.51
CA HIS A 8 9.09 6.26 -8.44
C HIS A 8 8.60 4.82 -8.26
N LYS A 9 9.50 3.88 -8.09
CA LYS A 9 9.15 2.47 -7.88
C LYS A 9 8.38 2.28 -6.57
N ILE A 10 8.77 2.98 -5.51
CA ILE A 10 8.06 2.91 -4.23
C ILE A 10 6.64 3.44 -4.38
N VAL A 11 6.48 4.57 -5.07
CA VAL A 11 5.14 5.15 -5.32
C VAL A 11 4.29 4.20 -6.16
N MET A 12 4.88 3.55 -7.15
CA MET A 12 4.17 2.57 -7.97
C MET A 12 3.68 1.38 -7.14
N VAL A 13 4.50 0.86 -6.23
CA VAL A 13 4.09 -0.23 -5.34
C VAL A 13 2.91 0.21 -4.47
N ARG A 14 2.97 1.40 -3.90
CA ARG A 14 1.87 1.96 -3.12
C ARG A 14 0.58 1.99 -3.94
N ASN A 15 0.66 2.50 -5.16
CA ASN A 15 -0.52 2.64 -6.02
C ASN A 15 -1.10 1.27 -6.41
N ARG A 16 -0.23 0.30 -6.65
CA ARG A 16 -0.66 -1.07 -6.97
C ARG A 16 -1.32 -1.76 -5.77
N LEU A 17 -0.82 -1.51 -4.56
CA LEU A 17 -1.45 -2.02 -3.34
C LEU A 17 -2.84 -1.43 -3.14
N ARG A 18 -3.03 -0.14 -3.42
CA ARG A 18 -4.34 0.50 -3.35
C ARG A 18 -5.31 -0.12 -4.35
N THR A 19 -4.85 -0.38 -5.56
CA THR A 19 -5.66 -1.04 -6.58
C THR A 19 -6.03 -2.45 -6.15
N LEU A 20 -5.08 -3.21 -5.61
CA LEU A 20 -5.33 -4.56 -5.11
C LEU A 20 -6.39 -4.54 -4.01
N GLU A 21 -6.28 -3.62 -3.07
CA GLU A 21 -7.25 -3.46 -1.99
C GLU A 21 -8.65 -3.19 -2.54
N GLN A 22 -8.75 -2.30 -3.52
CA GLN A 22 -10.03 -1.99 -4.17
C GLN A 22 -10.63 -3.21 -4.86
N GLN A 23 -9.80 -4.01 -5.54
CA GLN A 23 -10.25 -5.21 -6.22
C GLN A 23 -10.73 -6.28 -5.22
N VAL A 24 -10.03 -6.43 -4.11
CA VAL A 24 -10.46 -7.34 -3.04
C VAL A 24 -11.81 -6.90 -2.47
N ASN A 25 -11.98 -5.61 -2.20
CA ASN A 25 -13.21 -5.06 -1.64
C ASN A 25 -14.39 -5.19 -2.61
N ALA A 26 -14.13 -5.07 -3.90
CA ALA A 26 -15.17 -5.17 -4.94
C ALA A 26 -15.47 -6.61 -5.33
N SER A 27 -14.70 -7.59 -4.88
CA SER A 27 -14.87 -8.99 -5.23
C SER A 27 -16.09 -9.60 -4.52
N GLU A 28 -16.51 -10.77 -5.01
CA GLU A 28 -17.59 -11.54 -4.40
C GLU A 28 -17.08 -12.56 -3.38
N LEU A 29 -15.83 -12.42 -2.93
CA LEU A 29 -15.27 -13.29 -1.93
C LEU A 29 -16.01 -13.18 -0.61
N PRO A 30 -16.08 -14.26 0.19
CA PRO A 30 -16.64 -14.19 1.54
C PRO A 30 -15.89 -13.14 2.39
N ASP A 31 -16.62 -12.49 3.29
CA ASP A 31 -16.06 -11.44 4.14
C ASP A 31 -14.85 -11.92 4.95
N THR A 32 -14.88 -13.18 5.41
CA THR A 32 -13.75 -13.75 6.15
C THR A 32 -12.47 -13.78 5.31
N VAL A 33 -12.60 -14.07 4.02
CA VAL A 33 -11.47 -14.08 3.09
C VAL A 33 -11.02 -12.66 2.79
N LYS A 34 -11.95 -11.74 2.58
CA LYS A 34 -11.63 -10.32 2.36
C LYS A 34 -10.83 -9.74 3.51
N VAL A 35 -11.25 -9.98 4.75
CA VAL A 35 -10.55 -9.50 5.94
C VAL A 35 -9.13 -10.06 5.99
N LYS A 36 -8.96 -11.34 5.67
CA LYS A 36 -7.66 -11.98 5.66
C LYS A 36 -6.74 -11.35 4.62
N LEU A 37 -7.23 -11.13 3.39
CA LEU A 37 -6.45 -10.52 2.33
C LEU A 37 -6.11 -9.06 2.65
N GLN A 38 -7.06 -8.32 3.21
CA GLN A 38 -6.84 -6.94 3.63
C GLN A 38 -5.76 -6.83 4.70
N SER A 39 -5.65 -7.82 5.59
CA SER A 39 -4.60 -7.82 6.60
C SER A 39 -3.21 -7.95 5.98
N TYR A 40 -3.07 -8.72 4.90
CA TYR A 40 -1.81 -8.81 4.18
C TYR A 40 -1.47 -7.49 3.47
N VAL A 41 -2.46 -6.84 2.87
CA VAL A 41 -2.27 -5.53 2.24
C VAL A 41 -1.82 -4.50 3.27
N SER A 42 -2.50 -4.47 4.43
CA SER A 42 -2.13 -3.57 5.54
C SER A 42 -0.70 -3.84 6.03
N GLY A 43 -0.30 -5.11 6.08
CA GLY A 43 1.07 -5.49 6.42
C GLY A 43 2.09 -4.94 5.42
N CYS A 44 1.75 -4.94 4.13
CA CYS A 44 2.61 -4.36 3.10
C CYS A 44 2.78 -2.85 3.30
N TYR A 45 1.69 -2.14 3.58
CA TYR A 45 1.78 -0.71 3.89
C TYR A 45 2.62 -0.48 5.14
N GLY A 46 2.43 -1.29 6.18
CA GLY A 46 3.23 -1.21 7.40
C GLY A 46 4.72 -1.36 7.13
N SER A 47 5.09 -2.32 6.29
CA SER A 47 6.50 -2.52 5.90
C SER A 47 7.06 -1.34 5.13
N LEU A 48 6.22 -0.65 4.35
CA LEU A 48 6.64 0.49 3.54
C LEU A 48 6.73 1.79 4.35
N THR A 49 6.21 1.83 5.58
CA THR A 49 6.25 3.05 6.40
C THR A 49 7.66 3.56 6.67
N SER A 50 8.65 2.66 6.65
CA SER A 50 10.06 3.04 6.80
C SER A 50 10.52 4.05 5.74
N PHE A 51 9.86 4.10 4.61
CA PHE A 51 10.19 5.01 3.50
C PHE A 51 9.50 6.36 3.62
N ASN A 52 8.66 6.57 4.63
CA ASN A 52 7.91 7.82 4.78
C ASN A 52 8.83 9.04 4.94
N VAL A 53 10.03 8.84 5.49
CA VAL A 53 11.02 9.91 5.64
C VAL A 53 11.48 10.49 4.29
N LEU A 54 11.25 9.75 3.20
CA LEU A 54 11.63 10.17 1.86
C LEU A 54 10.60 11.07 1.19
N PHE A 55 9.43 11.26 1.82
CA PHE A 55 8.34 12.04 1.26
C PHE A 55 8.11 13.28 2.10
N ALA A 56 8.17 14.44 1.45
CA ALA A 56 7.95 15.73 2.12
C ALA A 56 6.47 15.95 2.44
N GLU A 57 5.58 15.43 1.58
CA GLU A 57 4.14 15.58 1.74
C GLU A 57 3.57 14.39 2.51
N GLU A 58 2.78 14.66 3.52
CA GLU A 58 2.18 13.62 4.34
C GLU A 58 1.27 12.70 3.53
N ASP A 59 0.60 13.24 2.52
CA ASP A 59 -0.29 12.46 1.65
C ASP A 59 0.45 11.40 0.85
N ASP A 60 1.75 11.60 0.60
CA ASP A 60 2.57 10.66 -0.14
C ASP A 60 3.15 9.56 0.75
N GLN A 61 3.03 9.70 2.06
CA GLN A 61 3.58 8.74 3.01
C GLN A 61 2.75 7.46 3.08
N PHE A 62 3.43 6.36 3.36
CA PHE A 62 2.78 5.08 3.60
C PHE A 62 2.19 5.04 5.01
N LYS A 63 1.01 4.44 5.14
CA LYS A 63 0.35 4.28 6.43
C LYS A 63 0.07 2.82 6.68
N GLY A 64 0.24 2.40 7.92
CA GLY A 64 0.11 1.00 8.30
C GLY A 64 -1.32 0.47 8.30
N SER A 65 -2.31 1.34 8.15
CA SER A 65 -3.71 0.96 8.02
C SER A 65 -4.30 1.62 6.79
N SER A 66 -5.26 0.94 6.18
CA SER A 66 -5.98 1.50 5.05
C SER A 66 -7.05 2.45 5.57
N ASP A 67 -6.81 3.68 5.38
CA ASP A 67 -7.80 4.71 5.71
C ASP A 67 -8.59 5.09 4.48
#